data_fc4b8ec180dbeb2b3d5fed34198ee70c
#
_entry.id   fc4b8ec180dbeb2b3d5fed34198ee70c
#
_cell.length_a   1.000
_cell.length_b   1.000
_cell.length_c   1.000
_cell.angle_alpha   90.00
_cell.angle_beta   90.00
_cell.angle_gamma   90.00
#
_symmetry.space_group_name_H-M   'P 1'
#
loop_
_entity.id
_entity.type
_entity.pdbx_description
1 polymer ?
#
loop_
_entity_poly.entity_id
_entity_poly.type
_entity_poly.pdbx_seq_one_letter_code
_entity_poly.pdbx_strand_id
1 'polypeptide(L)'
;MERHITKEVQIGNRWIGGNHPIAIQSMTNTKTEDVAATVAQIKQLTKAGCEIIRCAVPTQEAAAALTEIKKQITIPLVADIHFDYRLAIAAMEHGADKIRINPGNIGSRERVKAVVDVAKERRIPIRVGVNSGSLEKGLVEKYHGVTAEGIVESAMDKVKLIEDMGYDNLVISIKSSDVMMCVKAHELIAKQTDHPLHVGITEAGTLISGNIKSAIGLGLILNQGIGDTILSLIHI
;
A
#
# COMPACT_ATOMS: atom_id res chain seq x y z
N MET A 1 -6.89 -18.17 -17.46
CA MET A 1 -7.76 -17.28 -16.68
C MET A 1 -7.56 -15.87 -17.17
N GLU A 2 -8.62 -15.11 -17.36
CA GLU A 2 -8.55 -13.73 -17.82
C GLU A 2 -8.15 -12.83 -16.66
N ARG A 3 -7.19 -11.91 -16.89
CA ARG A 3 -6.73 -10.98 -15.84
C ARG A 3 -7.77 -9.89 -15.61
N HIS A 4 -8.03 -9.55 -14.36
CA HIS A 4 -8.80 -8.35 -14.02
C HIS A 4 -8.00 -7.11 -14.42
N ILE A 5 -8.50 -6.39 -15.43
CA ILE A 5 -7.81 -5.21 -15.97
C ILE A 5 -8.18 -3.99 -15.12
N THR A 6 -7.15 -3.35 -14.58
CA THR A 6 -7.25 -2.15 -13.75
C THR A 6 -6.72 -0.93 -14.48
N LYS A 7 -6.95 0.27 -13.94
CA LYS A 7 -6.32 1.51 -14.40
C LYS A 7 -4.80 1.39 -14.33
N GLU A 8 -4.09 2.06 -15.23
CA GLU A 8 -2.64 2.16 -15.17
C GLU A 8 -2.22 3.27 -14.21
N VAL A 9 -1.30 2.96 -13.30
CA VAL A 9 -0.73 3.90 -12.34
C VAL A 9 0.79 3.90 -12.43
N GLN A 10 1.37 5.08 -12.59
CA GLN A 10 2.82 5.25 -12.62
C GLN A 10 3.37 5.51 -11.22
N ILE A 11 4.39 4.74 -10.83
CA ILE A 11 5.12 4.89 -9.56
C ILE A 11 6.59 5.10 -9.90
N GLY A 12 7.06 6.33 -9.91
CA GLY A 12 8.40 6.66 -10.38
C GLY A 12 8.63 6.17 -11.82
N ASN A 13 9.57 5.26 -12.01
CA ASN A 13 9.88 4.64 -13.32
C ASN A 13 9.17 3.30 -13.57
N ARG A 14 8.20 2.92 -12.76
CA ARG A 14 7.40 1.69 -12.91
C ARG A 14 5.94 1.98 -13.16
N TRP A 15 5.33 1.17 -14.02
CA TRP A 15 3.89 1.16 -14.23
C TRP A 15 3.28 -0.11 -13.64
N ILE A 16 2.10 0.02 -13.07
CA ILE A 16 1.28 -1.08 -12.54
C ILE A 16 -0.14 -0.96 -13.07
N GLY A 17 -0.91 -2.03 -12.98
CA GLY A 17 -2.26 -2.08 -13.55
C GLY A 17 -2.24 -2.37 -15.03
N GLY A 18 -3.39 -2.28 -15.70
CA GLY A 18 -3.52 -2.61 -17.12
C GLY A 18 -2.95 -3.98 -17.45
N ASN A 19 -2.13 -4.03 -18.48
CA ASN A 19 -1.41 -5.23 -18.93
C ASN A 19 0.04 -5.31 -18.40
N HIS A 20 0.43 -4.41 -17.50
CA HIS A 20 1.79 -4.43 -16.93
C HIS A 20 2.00 -5.68 -16.04
N PRO A 21 3.23 -6.20 -15.95
CA PRO A 21 3.56 -7.29 -15.04
C PRO A 21 3.22 -6.93 -13.58
N ILE A 22 2.89 -7.93 -12.78
CA ILE A 22 2.68 -7.76 -11.35
C ILE A 22 3.99 -7.34 -10.70
N ALA A 23 4.04 -6.15 -10.11
CA ALA A 23 5.26 -5.61 -9.52
C ALA A 23 5.54 -6.19 -8.13
N ILE A 24 6.79 -6.56 -7.89
CA ILE A 24 7.26 -7.09 -6.61
C ILE A 24 7.70 -5.92 -5.73
N GLN A 25 6.97 -5.70 -4.64
CA GLN A 25 7.32 -4.71 -3.64
C GLN A 25 7.86 -5.36 -2.37
N SER A 26 8.83 -4.71 -1.72
CA SER A 26 9.30 -5.06 -0.38
C SER A 26 9.30 -3.84 0.54
N MET A 27 9.66 -4.05 1.79
CA MET A 27 9.76 -3.00 2.81
C MET A 27 11.08 -3.12 3.58
N THR A 28 11.71 -1.99 3.85
CA THR A 28 12.88 -1.95 4.74
C THR A 28 12.46 -2.14 6.19
N ASN A 29 13.34 -2.74 6.99
CA ASN A 29 13.20 -2.84 8.44
C ASN A 29 14.26 -2.02 9.20
N THR A 30 15.05 -1.25 8.46
CA THR A 30 16.00 -0.27 9.02
C THR A 30 15.26 1.00 9.47
N LYS A 31 15.86 1.78 10.34
CA LYS A 31 15.41 3.14 10.60
C LYS A 31 15.66 3.98 9.35
N THR A 32 14.63 4.64 8.82
CA THR A 32 14.73 5.37 7.55
C THR A 32 15.72 6.53 7.61
N GLU A 33 15.88 7.15 8.78
CA GLU A 33 16.87 8.19 9.04
C GLU A 33 18.34 7.68 9.00
N ASP A 34 18.57 6.37 9.16
CA ASP A 34 19.86 5.74 8.85
C ASP A 34 19.94 5.45 7.34
N VAL A 35 20.32 6.50 6.61
CA VAL A 35 20.42 6.46 5.14
C VAL A 35 21.32 5.34 4.65
N ALA A 36 22.50 5.16 5.30
CA ALA A 36 23.48 4.19 4.86
C ALA A 36 22.94 2.74 4.98
N ALA A 37 22.38 2.39 6.15
CA ALA A 37 21.80 1.08 6.39
C ALA A 37 20.58 0.83 5.47
N THR A 38 19.73 1.85 5.31
CA THR A 38 18.52 1.76 4.47
C THR A 38 18.87 1.57 3.00
N VAL A 39 19.82 2.33 2.46
CA VAL A 39 20.29 2.18 1.07
C VAL A 39 20.96 0.80 0.86
N ALA A 40 21.76 0.33 1.80
CA ALA A 40 22.38 -0.99 1.72
C ALA A 40 21.31 -2.10 1.62
N GLN A 41 20.28 -2.03 2.49
CA GLN A 41 19.18 -2.99 2.46
C GLN A 41 18.36 -2.89 1.16
N ILE A 42 18.07 -1.69 0.67
CA ILE A 42 17.35 -1.50 -0.60
C ILE A 42 18.12 -2.13 -1.76
N LYS A 43 19.43 -1.91 -1.87
CA LYS A 43 20.28 -2.51 -2.90
C LYS A 43 20.27 -4.04 -2.83
N GLN A 44 20.31 -4.61 -1.62
CA GLN A 44 20.20 -6.05 -1.40
C GLN A 44 18.85 -6.59 -1.88
N LEU A 45 17.74 -5.93 -1.51
CA LEU A 45 16.39 -6.31 -1.93
C LEU A 45 16.21 -6.16 -3.44
N THR A 46 16.75 -5.08 -4.04
CA THR A 46 16.72 -4.89 -5.51
C THR A 46 17.45 -6.04 -6.23
N LYS A 47 18.60 -6.45 -5.72
CA LYS A 47 19.34 -7.61 -6.27
C LYS A 47 18.55 -8.92 -6.14
N ALA A 48 17.69 -9.03 -5.14
CA ALA A 48 16.80 -10.18 -4.94
C ALA A 48 15.50 -10.11 -5.77
N GLY A 49 15.33 -9.08 -6.61
CA GLY A 49 14.16 -8.95 -7.50
C GLY A 49 13.09 -7.97 -7.01
N CYS A 50 13.34 -7.18 -5.96
CA CYS A 50 12.44 -6.12 -5.55
C CYS A 50 12.40 -4.99 -6.60
N GLU A 51 11.22 -4.60 -7.01
CA GLU A 51 10.99 -3.58 -8.05
C GLU A 51 10.46 -2.26 -7.50
N ILE A 52 9.88 -2.27 -6.30
CA ILE A 52 9.36 -1.10 -5.59
C ILE A 52 9.71 -1.27 -4.11
N ILE A 53 10.31 -0.25 -3.49
CA ILE A 53 10.64 -0.32 -2.06
C ILE A 53 9.75 0.58 -1.22
N ARG A 54 9.36 0.13 -0.03
CA ARG A 54 8.63 0.91 0.96
C ARG A 54 9.48 1.16 2.19
N CYS A 55 9.55 2.42 2.64
CA CYS A 55 10.19 2.83 3.88
C CYS A 55 9.15 3.43 4.83
N ALA A 56 9.26 3.13 6.12
CA ALA A 56 8.45 3.79 7.14
C ALA A 56 8.91 5.25 7.33
N VAL A 57 7.97 6.17 7.50
CA VAL A 57 8.28 7.59 7.74
C VAL A 57 7.55 8.04 9.02
N PRO A 58 8.10 7.71 10.19
CA PRO A 58 7.51 8.05 11.47
C PRO A 58 7.82 9.47 11.95
N THR A 59 8.87 10.10 11.43
CA THR A 59 9.38 11.42 11.86
C THR A 59 9.73 12.33 10.69
N GLN A 60 9.96 13.61 10.95
CA GLN A 60 10.43 14.59 9.95
C GLN A 60 11.84 14.26 9.46
N GLU A 61 12.69 13.75 10.34
CA GLU A 61 14.05 13.30 10.00
C GLU A 61 14.01 12.14 8.99
N ALA A 62 13.09 11.18 9.22
CA ALA A 62 12.87 10.08 8.28
C ALA A 62 12.34 10.59 6.92
N ALA A 63 11.45 11.58 6.92
CA ALA A 63 10.98 12.20 5.67
C ALA A 63 12.12 12.89 4.92
N ALA A 64 12.94 13.69 5.61
CA ALA A 64 14.10 14.38 5.02
C ALA A 64 15.14 13.40 4.46
N ALA A 65 15.35 12.26 5.13
CA ALA A 65 16.28 11.22 4.71
C ALA A 65 15.92 10.61 3.33
N LEU A 66 14.65 10.66 2.92
CA LEU A 66 14.20 10.13 1.63
C LEU A 66 14.94 10.79 0.46
N THR A 67 15.30 12.08 0.57
CA THR A 67 16.06 12.78 -0.48
C THR A 67 17.42 12.11 -0.74
N GLU A 68 18.15 11.76 0.32
CA GLU A 68 19.47 11.14 0.19
C GLU A 68 19.38 9.66 -0.20
N ILE A 69 18.36 8.97 0.29
CA ILE A 69 18.06 7.60 -0.12
C ILE A 69 17.75 7.56 -1.63
N LYS A 70 16.89 8.45 -2.10
CA LYS A 70 16.44 8.51 -3.49
C LYS A 70 17.57 8.72 -4.50
N LYS A 71 18.60 9.49 -4.13
CA LYS A 71 19.80 9.69 -4.97
C LYS A 71 20.63 8.42 -5.18
N GLN A 72 20.49 7.42 -4.32
CA GLN A 72 21.36 6.24 -4.27
C GLN A 72 20.67 4.93 -4.67
N ILE A 73 19.36 4.98 -5.00
CA ILE A 73 18.56 3.82 -5.42
C ILE A 73 18.01 4.01 -6.83
N THR A 74 17.68 2.91 -7.49
CA THR A 74 17.17 2.91 -8.88
C THR A 74 15.71 2.54 -8.99
N ILE A 75 15.13 1.95 -7.93
CA ILE A 75 13.73 1.53 -7.88
C ILE A 75 12.86 2.60 -7.20
N PRO A 76 11.55 2.65 -7.51
CA PRO A 76 10.63 3.59 -6.88
C PRO A 76 10.56 3.44 -5.36
N LEU A 77 10.42 4.58 -4.68
CA LEU A 77 10.34 4.69 -3.22
C LEU A 77 8.93 5.04 -2.76
N VAL A 78 8.36 4.20 -1.91
CA VAL A 78 7.06 4.41 -1.27
C VAL A 78 7.26 4.84 0.18
N ALA A 79 6.67 5.96 0.57
CA ALA A 79 6.63 6.39 1.96
C ALA A 79 5.39 5.83 2.67
N ASP A 80 5.61 5.14 3.79
CA ASP A 80 4.54 4.58 4.62
C ASP A 80 4.23 5.52 5.80
N ILE A 81 3.07 6.16 5.75
CA ILE A 81 2.62 7.15 6.71
C ILE A 81 1.50 6.56 7.56
N HIS A 82 1.65 6.58 8.87
CA HIS A 82 0.67 5.97 9.76
C HIS A 82 -0.39 6.94 10.26
N PHE A 83 0.00 8.14 10.73
CA PHE A 83 -0.92 9.04 11.43
C PHE A 83 -0.79 10.52 11.03
N ASP A 84 0.42 11.05 10.89
CA ASP A 84 0.63 12.49 10.71
C ASP A 84 0.61 12.87 9.22
N TYR A 85 -0.41 13.63 8.81
CA TYR A 85 -0.54 14.13 7.44
C TYR A 85 0.63 15.00 6.97
N ARG A 86 1.32 15.69 7.90
CA ARG A 86 2.47 16.54 7.59
C ARG A 86 3.66 15.71 7.12
N LEU A 87 3.80 14.49 7.65
CA LEU A 87 4.83 13.55 7.19
C LEU A 87 4.54 13.04 5.78
N ALA A 88 3.25 12.88 5.41
CA ALA A 88 2.87 12.53 4.05
C ALA A 88 3.28 13.62 3.06
N ILE A 89 3.02 14.89 3.41
CA ILE A 89 3.41 16.05 2.61
C ILE A 89 4.93 16.13 2.49
N ALA A 90 5.65 16.10 3.62
CA ALA A 90 7.10 16.13 3.65
C ALA A 90 7.73 14.99 2.84
N ALA A 91 7.21 13.76 2.95
CA ALA A 91 7.71 12.63 2.18
C ALA A 91 7.58 12.85 0.66
N MET A 92 6.47 13.42 0.20
CA MET A 92 6.29 13.77 -1.21
C MET A 92 7.24 14.90 -1.67
N GLU A 93 7.49 15.88 -0.80
CA GLU A 93 8.45 16.95 -1.05
C GLU A 93 9.90 16.45 -1.13
N HIS A 94 10.22 15.42 -0.34
CA HIS A 94 11.52 14.78 -0.30
C HIS A 94 11.69 13.61 -1.30
N GLY A 95 10.78 13.47 -2.28
CA GLY A 95 10.97 12.63 -3.45
C GLY A 95 10.40 11.20 -3.35
N ALA A 96 9.42 10.97 -2.47
CA ALA A 96 8.66 9.73 -2.52
C ALA A 96 7.87 9.62 -3.84
N ASP A 97 7.93 8.46 -4.51
CA ASP A 97 7.22 8.20 -5.77
C ASP A 97 5.76 7.75 -5.55
N LYS A 98 5.43 7.34 -4.35
CA LYS A 98 4.09 6.99 -3.88
C LYS A 98 4.02 7.14 -2.37
N ILE A 99 2.87 7.50 -1.85
CA ILE A 99 2.61 7.43 -0.41
C ILE A 99 1.60 6.33 -0.09
N ARG A 100 1.72 5.75 1.10
CA ARG A 100 0.70 4.87 1.67
C ARG A 100 0.12 5.54 2.90
N ILE A 101 -1.18 5.68 2.92
CA ILE A 101 -1.94 6.18 4.06
C ILE A 101 -3.15 5.29 4.35
N ASN A 102 -3.66 5.39 5.57
CA ASN A 102 -5.04 5.05 5.89
C ASN A 102 -5.74 6.37 6.20
N PRO A 103 -6.64 6.88 5.34
CA PRO A 103 -7.33 8.15 5.56
C PRO A 103 -8.02 8.25 6.92
N GLY A 104 -8.52 7.11 7.44
CA GLY A 104 -9.13 7.06 8.78
C GLY A 104 -8.14 7.36 9.92
N ASN A 105 -6.85 7.07 9.75
CA ASN A 105 -5.80 7.36 10.73
C ASN A 105 -5.22 8.77 10.58
N ILE A 106 -5.31 9.35 9.39
CA ILE A 106 -4.83 10.73 9.11
C ILE A 106 -5.66 11.76 9.87
N GLY A 107 -6.93 11.48 10.10
CA GLY A 107 -7.81 12.30 10.91
C GLY A 107 -8.86 13.05 10.09
N SER A 108 -8.99 14.38 10.27
CA SER A 108 -10.08 15.12 9.66
C SER A 108 -10.02 15.19 8.13
N ARG A 109 -11.17 15.46 7.49
CA ARG A 109 -11.29 15.62 6.05
C ARG A 109 -10.33 16.69 5.49
N GLU A 110 -10.09 17.76 6.24
CA GLU A 110 -9.18 18.85 5.86
C GLU A 110 -7.73 18.38 5.81
N ARG A 111 -7.31 17.51 6.74
CA ARG A 111 -5.97 16.92 6.76
C ARG A 111 -5.76 15.98 5.58
N VAL A 112 -6.75 15.13 5.30
CA VAL A 112 -6.71 14.26 4.11
C VAL A 112 -6.67 15.10 2.86
N LYS A 113 -7.47 16.19 2.77
CA LYS A 113 -7.44 17.12 1.64
C LYS A 113 -6.08 17.75 1.43
N ALA A 114 -5.42 18.19 2.49
CA ALA A 114 -4.07 18.78 2.38
C ALA A 114 -3.06 17.78 1.75
N VAL A 115 -3.14 16.50 2.12
CA VAL A 115 -2.31 15.43 1.50
C VAL A 115 -2.68 15.24 0.02
N VAL A 116 -3.97 15.18 -0.29
CA VAL A 116 -4.47 14.98 -1.65
C VAL A 116 -4.09 16.15 -2.56
N ASP A 117 -4.17 17.39 -2.08
CA ASP A 117 -3.79 18.57 -2.86
C ASP A 117 -2.32 18.52 -3.30
N VAL A 118 -1.40 18.16 -2.39
CA VAL A 118 0.02 17.99 -2.73
C VAL A 118 0.26 16.79 -3.64
N ALA A 119 -0.42 15.66 -3.39
CA ALA A 119 -0.32 14.48 -4.25
C ALA A 119 -0.80 14.80 -5.68
N LYS A 120 -1.87 15.57 -5.83
CA LYS A 120 -2.42 16.02 -7.11
C LYS A 120 -1.46 16.95 -7.85
N GLU A 121 -0.90 17.95 -7.17
CA GLU A 121 0.08 18.87 -7.73
C GLU A 121 1.31 18.14 -8.28
N ARG A 122 1.81 17.16 -7.50
CA ARG A 122 3.02 16.40 -7.82
C ARG A 122 2.74 15.12 -8.63
N ARG A 123 1.47 14.79 -8.89
CA ARG A 123 1.03 13.56 -9.58
C ARG A 123 1.53 12.28 -8.90
N ILE A 124 1.61 12.29 -7.57
CA ILE A 124 2.11 11.15 -6.78
C ILE A 124 0.93 10.25 -6.40
N PRO A 125 0.92 8.97 -6.78
CA PRO A 125 -0.17 8.06 -6.45
C PRO A 125 -0.28 7.85 -4.94
N ILE A 126 -1.52 7.72 -4.47
CA ILE A 126 -1.84 7.41 -3.07
C ILE A 126 -2.28 5.95 -2.98
N ARG A 127 -1.65 5.17 -2.10
CA ARG A 127 -2.17 3.88 -1.73
C ARG A 127 -3.05 3.99 -0.49
N VAL A 128 -4.32 3.69 -0.67
CA VAL A 128 -5.29 3.52 0.40
C VAL A 128 -5.12 2.13 0.99
N GLY A 129 -4.72 2.05 2.27
CA GLY A 129 -4.49 0.76 2.93
C GLY A 129 -5.47 0.51 4.06
N VAL A 130 -6.19 -0.62 3.99
CA VAL A 130 -7.10 -1.11 5.03
C VAL A 130 -6.64 -2.48 5.48
N ASN A 131 -6.59 -2.67 6.80
CA ASN A 131 -6.26 -3.95 7.42
C ASN A 131 -7.43 -4.42 8.31
N SER A 132 -7.65 -5.73 8.38
CA SER A 132 -8.68 -6.32 9.24
C SER A 132 -8.55 -5.91 10.71
N GLY A 133 -7.31 -5.77 11.21
CA GLY A 133 -7.04 -5.38 12.60
C GLY A 133 -7.33 -3.91 12.95
N SER A 134 -7.61 -3.07 11.95
CA SER A 134 -7.91 -1.64 12.15
C SER A 134 -9.25 -1.21 11.53
N LEU A 135 -10.21 -2.16 11.43
CA LEU A 135 -11.54 -1.87 10.93
C LEU A 135 -12.31 -0.98 11.90
N GLU A 136 -13.08 -0.02 11.39
CA GLU A 136 -13.87 0.93 12.15
C GLU A 136 -14.96 0.23 12.98
N LYS A 137 -15.15 0.66 14.23
CA LYS A 137 -16.11 0.07 15.15
C LYS A 137 -17.52 0.00 14.58
N GLY A 138 -17.98 1.05 13.89
CA GLY A 138 -19.31 1.07 13.27
C GLY A 138 -19.49 -0.01 12.20
N LEU A 139 -18.44 -0.35 11.45
CA LEU A 139 -18.47 -1.46 10.48
C LEU A 139 -18.43 -2.83 11.18
N VAL A 140 -17.66 -2.95 12.26
CA VAL A 140 -17.64 -4.19 13.07
C VAL A 140 -19.03 -4.45 13.68
N GLU A 141 -19.70 -3.43 14.16
CA GLU A 141 -21.08 -3.52 14.68
C GLU A 141 -22.08 -3.87 13.56
N LYS A 142 -22.01 -3.19 12.41
CA LYS A 142 -22.87 -3.41 11.24
C LYS A 142 -22.80 -4.84 10.73
N TYR A 143 -21.60 -5.40 10.66
CA TYR A 143 -21.35 -6.73 10.11
C TYR A 143 -21.24 -7.84 11.17
N HIS A 144 -21.50 -7.52 12.43
CA HIS A 144 -21.40 -8.43 13.58
C HIS A 144 -20.03 -9.09 13.74
N GLY A 145 -18.97 -8.36 13.36
CA GLY A 145 -17.59 -8.82 13.43
C GLY A 145 -16.70 -8.24 12.33
N VAL A 146 -15.46 -8.72 12.26
CA VAL A 146 -14.54 -8.41 11.16
C VAL A 146 -14.85 -9.36 10.02
N THR A 147 -15.34 -8.83 8.89
CA THR A 147 -15.75 -9.60 7.72
C THR A 147 -15.11 -9.05 6.44
N ALA A 148 -15.08 -9.85 5.38
CA ALA A 148 -14.59 -9.43 4.08
C ALA A 148 -15.40 -8.25 3.52
N GLU A 149 -16.72 -8.27 3.70
CA GLU A 149 -17.65 -7.22 3.28
C GLU A 149 -17.37 -5.91 4.01
N GLY A 150 -17.17 -5.95 5.33
CA GLY A 150 -16.84 -4.77 6.15
C GLY A 150 -15.49 -4.15 5.75
N ILE A 151 -14.49 -4.98 5.48
CA ILE A 151 -13.17 -4.50 5.03
C ILE A 151 -13.27 -3.83 3.65
N VAL A 152 -14.06 -4.38 2.74
CA VAL A 152 -14.28 -3.82 1.40
C VAL A 152 -15.04 -2.50 1.49
N GLU A 153 -16.12 -2.42 2.27
CA GLU A 153 -16.85 -1.17 2.50
C GLU A 153 -15.92 -0.09 3.06
N SER A 154 -15.13 -0.42 4.09
CA SER A 154 -14.14 0.51 4.65
C SER A 154 -13.14 1.02 3.61
N ALA A 155 -12.68 0.15 2.71
CA ALA A 155 -11.75 0.54 1.65
C ALA A 155 -12.41 1.46 0.63
N MET A 156 -13.62 1.12 0.16
CA MET A 156 -14.34 1.89 -0.85
C MET A 156 -14.79 3.25 -0.33
N ASP A 157 -15.19 3.37 0.93
CA ASP A 157 -15.52 4.66 1.56
C ASP A 157 -14.30 5.60 1.58
N LYS A 158 -13.12 5.07 1.86
CA LYS A 158 -11.87 5.85 1.85
C LYS A 158 -11.41 6.22 0.45
N VAL A 159 -11.61 5.35 -0.54
CA VAL A 159 -11.36 5.63 -1.95
C VAL A 159 -12.29 6.76 -2.40
N LYS A 160 -13.59 6.63 -2.16
CA LYS A 160 -14.58 7.65 -2.51
C LYS A 160 -14.29 8.99 -1.85
N LEU A 161 -13.84 9.00 -0.59
CA LEU A 161 -13.44 10.23 0.10
C LEU A 161 -12.35 10.99 -0.69
N ILE A 162 -11.38 10.30 -1.28
CA ILE A 162 -10.30 10.92 -2.04
C ILE A 162 -10.78 11.29 -3.46
N GLU A 163 -11.59 10.44 -4.10
CA GLU A 163 -12.19 10.72 -5.41
C GLU A 163 -13.10 11.96 -5.36
N ASP A 164 -13.88 12.14 -4.29
CA ASP A 164 -14.70 13.33 -4.05
C ASP A 164 -13.86 14.62 -3.89
N MET A 165 -12.56 14.49 -3.64
CA MET A 165 -11.58 15.60 -3.67
C MET A 165 -10.99 15.83 -5.07
N GLY A 166 -11.44 15.09 -6.08
CA GLY A 166 -11.01 15.19 -7.47
C GLY A 166 -9.65 14.55 -7.74
N TYR A 167 -9.32 13.44 -7.06
CA TYR A 167 -8.09 12.68 -7.27
C TYR A 167 -8.35 11.18 -7.33
N ASP A 168 -7.99 10.56 -8.45
CA ASP A 168 -8.23 9.15 -8.74
C ASP A 168 -6.95 8.34 -9.05
N ASN A 169 -5.77 8.95 -8.89
CA ASN A 169 -4.48 8.25 -9.02
C ASN A 169 -4.21 7.41 -7.76
N LEU A 170 -4.97 6.33 -7.63
CA LEU A 170 -5.07 5.53 -6.42
C LEU A 170 -4.63 4.09 -6.65
N VAL A 171 -4.12 3.49 -5.58
CA VAL A 171 -3.88 2.05 -5.44
C VAL A 171 -4.59 1.60 -4.17
N ILE A 172 -5.26 0.46 -4.20
CA ILE A 172 -5.97 -0.05 -3.03
C ILE A 172 -5.23 -1.25 -2.46
N SER A 173 -5.10 -1.32 -1.14
CA SER A 173 -4.63 -2.53 -0.47
C SER A 173 -5.57 -2.93 0.65
N ILE A 174 -6.03 -4.16 0.58
CA ILE A 174 -6.79 -4.84 1.62
C ILE A 174 -5.94 -5.98 2.15
N LYS A 175 -5.79 -6.06 3.47
CA LYS A 175 -4.99 -7.11 4.09
C LYS A 175 -5.70 -7.69 5.30
N SER A 176 -5.59 -9.02 5.45
CA SER A 176 -6.04 -9.75 6.61
C SER A 176 -5.00 -10.79 7.02
N SER A 177 -4.97 -11.15 8.29
CA SER A 177 -4.22 -12.31 8.81
C SER A 177 -4.95 -13.63 8.54
N ASP A 178 -6.27 -13.57 8.30
CA ASP A 178 -7.07 -14.68 7.81
C ASP A 178 -6.97 -14.75 6.29
N VAL A 179 -6.43 -15.87 5.78
CA VAL A 179 -6.18 -16.07 4.35
C VAL A 179 -7.48 -16.07 3.55
N MET A 180 -8.50 -16.80 4.01
CA MET A 180 -9.75 -16.93 3.27
C MET A 180 -10.56 -15.64 3.27
N MET A 181 -10.56 -14.92 4.37
CA MET A 181 -11.14 -13.58 4.44
C MET A 181 -10.43 -12.61 3.49
N CYS A 182 -9.09 -12.67 3.42
CA CYS A 182 -8.31 -11.86 2.49
C CYS A 182 -8.66 -12.17 1.02
N VAL A 183 -8.74 -13.45 0.66
CA VAL A 183 -9.15 -13.91 -0.69
C VAL A 183 -10.55 -13.38 -1.01
N LYS A 184 -11.51 -13.61 -0.12
CA LYS A 184 -12.90 -13.17 -0.30
C LYS A 184 -13.01 -11.64 -0.46
N ALA A 185 -12.26 -10.89 0.34
CA ALA A 185 -12.24 -9.42 0.23
C ALA A 185 -11.72 -8.97 -1.14
N HIS A 186 -10.69 -9.63 -1.69
CA HIS A 186 -10.17 -9.32 -3.02
C HIS A 186 -11.16 -9.68 -4.14
N GLU A 187 -11.89 -10.79 -4.02
CA GLU A 187 -12.97 -11.15 -4.95
C GLU A 187 -14.11 -10.12 -4.96
N LEU A 188 -14.43 -9.57 -3.79
CA LEU A 188 -15.49 -8.58 -3.66
C LEU A 188 -15.06 -7.21 -4.19
N ILE A 189 -13.85 -6.75 -3.85
CA ILE A 189 -13.39 -5.42 -4.25
C ILE A 189 -13.07 -5.35 -5.75
N ALA A 190 -12.53 -6.41 -6.34
CA ALA A 190 -12.26 -6.47 -7.77
C ALA A 190 -13.52 -6.28 -8.64
N LYS A 191 -14.72 -6.52 -8.08
CA LYS A 191 -16.00 -6.28 -8.75
C LYS A 191 -16.52 -4.84 -8.60
N GLN A 192 -15.90 -4.04 -7.71
CA GLN A 192 -16.39 -2.72 -7.32
C GLN A 192 -15.48 -1.58 -7.79
N THR A 193 -14.26 -1.88 -8.23
CA THR A 193 -13.29 -0.87 -8.61
C THR A 193 -12.39 -1.34 -9.75
N ASP A 194 -11.91 -0.39 -10.53
CA ASP A 194 -10.87 -0.56 -11.54
C ASP A 194 -9.50 0.00 -11.09
N HIS A 195 -9.37 0.43 -9.83
CA HIS A 195 -8.06 0.82 -9.29
C HIS A 195 -7.14 -0.38 -9.10
N PRO A 196 -5.82 -0.22 -9.33
CA PRO A 196 -4.85 -1.28 -9.07
C PRO A 196 -4.89 -1.81 -7.65
N LEU A 197 -4.80 -3.13 -7.52
CA LEU A 197 -4.86 -3.83 -6.24
C LEU A 197 -3.47 -4.27 -5.78
N HIS A 198 -3.13 -3.87 -4.57
CA HIS A 198 -1.90 -4.27 -3.89
C HIS A 198 -2.19 -5.40 -2.92
N VAL A 199 -1.72 -6.59 -3.27
CA VAL A 199 -2.07 -7.85 -2.61
C VAL A 199 -1.02 -8.26 -1.59
N GLY A 200 -1.45 -8.86 -0.50
CA GLY A 200 -0.56 -9.45 0.51
C GLY A 200 -1.31 -9.88 1.75
N ILE A 201 -0.75 -10.85 2.46
CA ILE A 201 -1.20 -11.25 3.79
C ILE A 201 -0.42 -10.44 4.82
N THR A 202 -1.08 -10.01 5.88
CA THR A 202 -0.46 -9.27 7.00
C THR A 202 -0.49 -10.12 8.27
N GLU A 203 0.46 -9.85 9.18
CA GLU A 203 0.53 -10.58 10.46
C GLU A 203 0.46 -12.10 10.28
N ALA A 204 1.19 -12.58 9.28
CA ALA A 204 1.08 -13.98 8.84
C ALA A 204 1.72 -14.99 9.82
N GLY A 205 2.50 -14.52 10.79
CA GLY A 205 3.15 -15.34 11.82
C GLY A 205 4.66 -15.45 11.63
N THR A 206 5.25 -16.56 12.08
CA THR A 206 6.69 -16.82 11.97
C THR A 206 7.15 -16.97 10.52
N LEU A 207 8.47 -16.96 10.28
CA LEU A 207 9.04 -17.07 8.95
C LEU A 207 8.45 -18.23 8.13
N ILE A 208 8.35 -19.43 8.71
CA ILE A 208 7.86 -20.60 8.00
C ILE A 208 6.34 -20.53 7.81
N SER A 209 5.58 -20.33 8.89
CA SER A 209 4.11 -20.28 8.80
C SER A 209 3.62 -19.09 8.00
N GLY A 210 4.31 -17.94 8.12
CA GLY A 210 4.01 -16.72 7.36
C GLY A 210 4.27 -16.89 5.87
N ASN A 211 5.36 -17.55 5.47
CA ASN A 211 5.63 -17.87 4.07
C ASN A 211 4.55 -18.79 3.49
N ILE A 212 4.14 -19.84 4.23
CA ILE A 212 3.09 -20.75 3.77
C ILE A 212 1.76 -20.01 3.60
N LYS A 213 1.33 -19.24 4.61
CA LYS A 213 0.08 -18.45 4.53
C LYS A 213 0.12 -17.44 3.37
N SER A 214 1.24 -16.73 3.22
CA SER A 214 1.42 -15.75 2.15
C SER A 214 1.40 -16.42 0.77
N ALA A 215 2.08 -17.55 0.61
CA ALA A 215 2.09 -18.30 -0.65
C ALA A 215 0.68 -18.80 -1.02
N ILE A 216 -0.06 -19.35 -0.06
CA ILE A 216 -1.44 -19.79 -0.28
C ILE A 216 -2.34 -18.60 -0.64
N GLY A 217 -2.34 -17.54 0.17
CA GLY A 217 -3.20 -16.37 -0.05
C GLY A 217 -2.91 -15.65 -1.36
N LEU A 218 -1.64 -15.39 -1.65
CA LEU A 218 -1.22 -14.80 -2.92
C LEU A 218 -1.58 -15.72 -4.09
N GLY A 219 -1.29 -17.02 -3.99
CA GLY A 219 -1.61 -17.99 -5.03
C GLY A 219 -3.10 -18.03 -5.37
N LEU A 220 -3.97 -18.04 -4.36
CA LEU A 220 -5.42 -18.04 -4.57
C LEU A 220 -5.93 -16.74 -5.21
N ILE A 221 -5.40 -15.57 -4.80
CA ILE A 221 -5.83 -14.28 -5.35
C ILE A 221 -5.31 -14.10 -6.77
N LEU A 222 -4.01 -14.31 -6.98
CA LEU A 222 -3.38 -14.16 -8.30
C LEU A 222 -3.92 -15.16 -9.33
N ASN A 223 -4.26 -16.38 -8.89
CA ASN A 223 -4.88 -17.39 -9.75
C ASN A 223 -6.27 -16.98 -10.27
N GLN A 224 -6.91 -15.99 -9.66
CA GLN A 224 -8.17 -15.42 -10.14
C GLN A 224 -7.95 -14.22 -11.10
N GLY A 225 -6.70 -13.92 -11.43
CA GLY A 225 -6.34 -12.77 -12.25
C GLY A 225 -6.35 -11.45 -11.49
N ILE A 226 -6.44 -11.47 -10.16
CA ILE A 226 -6.54 -10.28 -9.31
C ILE A 226 -5.17 -9.91 -8.76
N GLY A 227 -4.77 -8.64 -8.88
CA GLY A 227 -3.56 -8.08 -8.28
C GLY A 227 -2.57 -7.48 -9.28
N ASP A 228 -2.01 -6.35 -8.89
CA ASP A 228 -1.10 -5.53 -9.72
C ASP A 228 0.25 -5.31 -9.05
N THR A 229 0.29 -5.34 -7.72
CA THR A 229 1.53 -5.38 -6.94
C THR A 229 1.38 -6.32 -5.74
N ILE A 230 2.48 -6.92 -5.29
CA ILE A 230 2.48 -7.82 -4.14
C ILE A 230 3.43 -7.33 -3.06
N LEU A 231 3.01 -7.47 -1.79
CA LEU A 231 3.86 -7.35 -0.60
C LEU A 231 3.22 -8.10 0.56
N SER A 232 3.77 -9.25 0.89
CA SER A 232 3.46 -9.96 2.13
C SER A 232 4.53 -9.67 3.18
N LEU A 233 4.08 -9.38 4.41
CA LEU A 233 4.95 -9.07 5.53
C LEU A 233 4.87 -10.23 6.53
N ILE A 234 6.02 -10.84 6.81
CA ILE A 234 6.13 -12.01 7.68
C ILE A 234 6.33 -11.56 9.13
N HIS A 235 7.13 -10.51 9.31
CA HIS A 235 7.40 -9.92 10.60
C HIS A 235 7.17 -8.40 10.55
N ILE A 236 6.24 -7.92 11.36
CA ILE A 236 6.15 -6.54 11.81
C ILE A 236 5.86 -6.58 13.32
#